data_5f1a59a0a90d01ef5a319b36c3aec701
#
_entry.id   5f1a59a0a90d01ef5a319b36c3aec701
#
_cell.length_a   1.000
_cell.length_b   1.000
_cell.length_c   1.000
_cell.angle_alpha   90.00
_cell.angle_beta   90.00
_cell.angle_gamma   90.00
#
_symmetry.space_group_name_H-M   'P 1'
#
loop_
_entity.id
_entity.type
_entity.pdbx_description
1 polymer ?
#
loop_
_entity_poly.entity_id
_entity_poly.type
_entity_poly.pdbx_seq_one_letter_code
_entity_poly.pdbx_strand_id
1 'polypeptide(L)'
;EQIKKVKNRFNMALRGESITKNSINRWFNKEYLEKNPDVYDFFFSLLEKKKNNDFLPAYKLFVDADNYPLNFSNFTMPTLIMTGENEIGSTPEMSIMLGKQINNSKTYIIPKAKHLASFEKADLVNIEISNFIS
;
A
#
# COMPACT_ATOMS: atom_id res chain seq x y z
N GLU A 1 -12.22 -7.39 9.16
CA GLU A 1 -12.50 -7.58 7.73
C GLU A 1 -11.23 -7.58 6.88
N GLN A 2 -10.31 -6.62 7.05
CA GLN A 2 -9.06 -6.51 6.26
C GLN A 2 -8.16 -7.75 6.41
N ILE A 3 -7.94 -8.24 7.62
CA ILE A 3 -7.16 -9.46 7.89
C ILE A 3 -7.69 -10.65 7.08
N LYS A 4 -9.01 -10.80 7.00
CA LYS A 4 -9.64 -11.86 6.21
C LYS A 4 -9.33 -11.74 4.72
N LYS A 5 -9.35 -10.52 4.19
CA LYS A 5 -9.00 -10.24 2.79
C LYS A 5 -7.53 -10.54 2.49
N VAL A 6 -6.62 -10.18 3.42
CA VAL A 6 -5.18 -10.48 3.30
C VAL A 6 -4.93 -11.98 3.30
N LYS A 7 -5.50 -12.71 4.28
CA LYS A 7 -5.40 -14.18 4.36
C LYS A 7 -5.97 -14.89 3.14
N ASN A 8 -7.08 -14.40 2.59
CA ASN A 8 -7.67 -14.99 1.39
C ASN A 8 -6.74 -14.87 0.17
N ARG A 9 -6.14 -13.68 -0.07
CA ARG A 9 -5.16 -13.50 -1.15
C ARG A 9 -3.93 -14.39 -0.98
N PHE A 10 -3.44 -14.55 0.26
CA PHE A 10 -2.35 -15.46 0.55
C PHE A 10 -2.69 -16.90 0.19
N ASN A 11 -3.88 -17.36 0.59
CA ASN A 11 -4.35 -18.71 0.28
C ASN A 11 -4.55 -18.95 -1.24
N MET A 12 -5.01 -17.94 -1.98
CA MET A 12 -5.07 -18.00 -3.44
C MET A 12 -3.67 -18.19 -4.04
N ALA A 13 -2.70 -17.40 -3.61
CA ALA A 13 -1.33 -17.51 -4.07
C ALA A 13 -0.68 -18.87 -3.69
N LEU A 14 -0.97 -19.41 -2.50
CA LEU A 14 -0.54 -20.75 -2.08
C LEU A 14 -1.06 -21.87 -3.02
N ARG A 15 -2.29 -21.72 -3.55
CA ARG A 15 -2.87 -22.65 -4.52
C ARG A 15 -2.36 -22.43 -5.95
N GLY A 16 -1.43 -21.50 -6.16
CA GLY A 16 -0.92 -21.16 -7.50
C GLY A 16 -1.87 -20.29 -8.33
N GLU A 17 -2.94 -19.75 -7.74
CA GLU A 17 -3.85 -18.84 -8.43
C GLU A 17 -3.17 -17.50 -8.68
N SER A 18 -3.35 -16.93 -9.88
CA SER A 18 -2.82 -15.60 -10.17
C SER A 18 -3.63 -14.52 -9.42
N ILE A 19 -2.91 -13.69 -8.69
CA ILE A 19 -3.46 -12.51 -8.00
C ILE A 19 -3.10 -11.20 -8.73
N THR A 20 -2.42 -11.29 -9.88
CA THR A 20 -1.82 -10.16 -10.60
C THR A 20 -2.84 -9.10 -10.97
N LYS A 21 -3.87 -9.45 -11.76
CA LYS A 21 -4.90 -8.50 -12.21
C LYS A 21 -5.62 -7.83 -11.03
N ASN A 22 -6.00 -8.64 -10.03
CA ASN A 22 -6.67 -8.13 -8.83
C ASN A 22 -5.78 -7.17 -8.03
N SER A 23 -4.47 -7.44 -7.98
CA SER A 23 -3.51 -6.56 -7.33
C SER A 23 -3.41 -5.21 -8.05
N ILE A 24 -3.22 -5.20 -9.36
CA ILE A 24 -3.11 -3.98 -10.17
C ILE A 24 -4.39 -3.14 -10.04
N ASN A 25 -5.57 -3.74 -10.18
CA ASN A 25 -6.85 -3.03 -10.04
C ASN A 25 -7.08 -2.46 -8.63
N ARG A 26 -6.50 -3.07 -7.61
CA ARG A 26 -6.50 -2.54 -6.26
C ARG A 26 -5.50 -1.39 -6.07
N TRP A 27 -4.35 -1.47 -6.74
CA TRP A 27 -3.26 -0.51 -6.58
C TRP A 27 -3.50 0.83 -7.27
N PHE A 28 -4.23 0.82 -8.39
CA PHE A 28 -4.46 1.98 -9.23
C PHE A 28 -5.94 2.27 -9.46
N ASN A 29 -6.27 3.53 -9.67
CA ASN A 29 -7.59 3.92 -10.18
C ASN A 29 -7.74 3.47 -11.64
N LYS A 30 -8.95 3.05 -12.00
CA LYS A 30 -9.26 2.57 -13.36
C LYS A 30 -8.95 3.63 -14.41
N GLU A 31 -9.38 4.86 -14.18
CA GLU A 31 -9.13 5.98 -15.09
C GLU A 31 -7.65 6.28 -15.30
N TYR A 32 -6.82 6.05 -14.27
CA TYR A 32 -5.37 6.20 -14.37
C TYR A 32 -4.78 5.12 -15.30
N LEU A 33 -5.16 3.87 -15.15
CA LEU A 33 -4.69 2.77 -16.00
C LEU A 33 -5.16 2.91 -17.45
N GLU A 34 -6.38 3.40 -17.67
CA GLU A 34 -6.91 3.67 -19.02
C GLU A 34 -6.09 4.73 -19.77
N LYS A 35 -5.56 5.73 -19.03
CA LYS A 35 -4.72 6.79 -19.59
C LYS A 35 -3.25 6.41 -19.69
N ASN A 36 -2.80 5.38 -18.94
CA ASN A 36 -1.42 4.95 -18.85
C ASN A 36 -1.34 3.41 -19.01
N PRO A 37 -1.65 2.85 -20.18
CA PRO A 37 -1.64 1.41 -20.40
C PRO A 37 -0.27 0.77 -20.21
N ASP A 38 0.80 1.49 -20.48
CA ASP A 38 2.19 1.10 -20.25
C ASP A 38 2.48 0.82 -18.76
N VAL A 39 1.84 1.53 -17.84
CA VAL A 39 1.92 1.28 -16.41
C VAL A 39 1.28 -0.06 -16.06
N TYR A 40 0.12 -0.36 -16.63
CA TYR A 40 -0.51 -1.66 -16.45
C TYR A 40 0.38 -2.80 -16.93
N ASP A 41 0.91 -2.70 -18.15
CA ASP A 41 1.75 -3.72 -18.77
C ASP A 41 3.06 -3.93 -18.01
N PHE A 42 3.66 -2.85 -17.52
CA PHE A 42 4.84 -2.89 -16.65
C PHE A 42 4.58 -3.70 -15.38
N PHE A 43 3.55 -3.36 -14.61
CA PHE A 43 3.23 -4.06 -13.36
C PHE A 43 2.73 -5.48 -13.60
N PHE A 44 1.99 -5.72 -14.68
CA PHE A 44 1.57 -7.05 -15.07
C PHE A 44 2.78 -7.94 -15.33
N SER A 45 3.70 -7.48 -16.18
CA SER A 45 4.95 -8.22 -16.50
C SER A 45 5.81 -8.46 -15.25
N LEU A 46 5.93 -7.47 -14.38
CA LEU A 46 6.69 -7.58 -13.14
C LEU A 46 6.11 -8.65 -12.20
N LEU A 47 4.79 -8.66 -12.03
CA LEU A 47 4.12 -9.59 -11.13
C LEU A 47 4.07 -11.02 -11.67
N GLU A 48 3.92 -11.20 -13.00
CA GLU A 48 3.94 -12.54 -13.61
C GLU A 48 5.33 -13.19 -13.59
N LYS A 49 6.40 -12.40 -13.59
CA LYS A 49 7.78 -12.90 -13.43
C LYS A 49 8.09 -13.38 -12.00
N LYS A 50 7.28 -12.99 -11.05
CA LYS A 50 7.46 -13.32 -9.64
C LYS A 50 7.30 -14.83 -9.41
N LYS A 51 8.27 -15.45 -8.75
CA LYS A 51 8.17 -16.83 -8.28
C LYS A 51 7.44 -16.89 -6.92
N ASN A 52 6.50 -17.83 -6.77
CA ASN A 52 5.78 -17.99 -5.51
C ASN A 52 6.71 -18.29 -4.33
N ASN A 53 7.79 -19.05 -4.55
CA ASN A 53 8.75 -19.36 -3.50
C ASN A 53 9.44 -18.12 -2.90
N ASP A 54 9.62 -17.06 -3.70
CA ASP A 54 10.23 -15.81 -3.23
C ASP A 54 9.20 -14.88 -2.58
N PHE A 55 7.98 -14.90 -3.09
CA PHE A 55 6.91 -14.00 -2.67
C PHE A 55 6.17 -14.47 -1.40
N LEU A 56 5.86 -15.76 -1.32
CA LEU A 56 5.02 -16.29 -0.24
C LEU A 56 5.62 -16.09 1.17
N PRO A 57 6.93 -16.30 1.40
CA PRO A 57 7.52 -16.03 2.69
C PRO A 57 7.40 -14.56 3.12
N ALA A 58 7.66 -13.62 2.21
CA ALA A 58 7.53 -12.19 2.47
C ALA A 58 6.06 -11.80 2.73
N TYR A 59 5.12 -12.35 1.95
CA TYR A 59 3.71 -12.09 2.15
C TYR A 59 3.17 -12.67 3.45
N LYS A 60 3.74 -13.79 3.90
CA LYS A 60 3.37 -14.40 5.19
C LYS A 60 3.68 -13.47 6.38
N LEU A 61 4.78 -12.73 6.35
CA LEU A 61 5.07 -11.71 7.37
C LEU A 61 3.94 -10.67 7.47
N PHE A 62 3.41 -10.26 6.33
CA PHE A 62 2.28 -9.33 6.29
C PHE A 62 0.98 -9.95 6.81
N VAL A 63 0.74 -11.24 6.54
CA VAL A 63 -0.40 -12.00 7.08
C VAL A 63 -0.33 -12.13 8.60
N ASP A 64 0.87 -12.30 9.15
CA ASP A 64 1.14 -12.53 10.57
C ASP A 64 1.39 -11.23 11.35
N ALA A 65 1.35 -10.07 10.71
CA ALA A 65 1.71 -8.77 11.32
C ALA A 65 0.96 -8.46 12.63
N ASP A 66 -0.30 -8.89 12.75
CA ASP A 66 -1.10 -8.69 13.96
C ASP A 66 -0.57 -9.45 15.19
N ASN A 67 0.28 -10.45 14.99
CA ASN A 67 0.92 -11.19 16.08
C ASN A 67 2.10 -10.42 16.70
N TYR A 68 2.50 -9.30 16.09
CA TYR A 68 3.64 -8.48 16.46
C TYR A 68 3.22 -7.02 16.67
N PRO A 69 2.45 -6.72 17.73
CA PRO A 69 1.97 -5.36 17.98
C PRO A 69 3.15 -4.41 18.22
N LEU A 70 3.09 -3.25 17.60
CA LEU A 70 4.09 -2.19 17.78
C LEU A 70 3.64 -1.23 18.87
N ASN A 71 4.59 -0.77 19.69
CA ASN A 71 4.37 0.34 20.60
C ASN A 71 4.77 1.65 19.91
N PHE A 72 3.79 2.36 19.38
CA PHE A 72 4.00 3.61 18.63
C PHE A 72 4.46 4.78 19.51
N SER A 73 4.34 4.71 20.84
CA SER A 73 4.88 5.73 21.74
C SER A 73 6.43 5.81 21.71
N ASN A 74 7.09 4.75 21.23
CA ASN A 74 8.54 4.74 21.05
C ASN A 74 9.02 5.49 19.79
N PHE A 75 8.10 5.94 18.95
CA PHE A 75 8.41 6.70 17.73
C PHE A 75 8.54 8.19 18.10
N THR A 76 9.76 8.62 18.37
CA THR A 76 10.07 10.00 18.79
C THR A 76 10.50 10.89 17.62
N MET A 77 10.92 10.29 16.50
CA MET A 77 11.34 11.01 15.31
C MET A 77 10.14 11.66 14.60
N PRO A 78 10.36 12.77 13.88
CA PRO A 78 9.35 13.31 12.97
C PRO A 78 8.89 12.24 11.99
N THR A 79 7.58 12.08 11.81
CA THR A 79 7.00 11.01 11.01
C THR A 79 5.96 11.57 10.04
N LEU A 80 6.15 11.34 8.75
CA LEU A 80 5.15 11.64 7.72
C LEU A 80 4.37 10.35 7.38
N ILE A 81 3.05 10.41 7.53
CA ILE A 81 2.13 9.31 7.21
C ILE A 81 1.32 9.71 5.99
N MET A 82 1.41 8.91 4.92
CA MET A 82 0.67 9.19 3.68
C MET A 82 -0.11 7.96 3.20
N THR A 83 -1.31 8.19 2.67
CA THR A 83 -2.09 7.17 1.97
C THR A 83 -2.97 7.82 0.91
N GLY A 84 -3.37 7.06 -0.12
CA GLY A 84 -4.34 7.53 -1.10
C GLY A 84 -5.75 7.62 -0.54
N GLU A 85 -6.51 8.62 -0.95
CA GLU A 85 -7.91 8.83 -0.56
C GLU A 85 -8.80 7.62 -0.91
N ASN A 86 -8.50 6.94 -2.02
CA ASN A 86 -9.24 5.78 -2.53
C ASN A 86 -8.58 4.44 -2.14
N GLU A 87 -7.62 4.44 -1.20
CA GLU A 87 -6.97 3.22 -0.72
C GLU A 87 -7.94 2.41 0.14
N ILE A 88 -8.08 1.12 -0.18
CA ILE A 88 -9.03 0.20 0.48
C ILE A 88 -8.36 -0.83 1.41
N GLY A 89 -7.05 -0.90 1.40
CA GLY A 89 -6.26 -1.79 2.25
C GLY A 89 -5.77 -1.09 3.51
N SER A 90 -4.87 -0.13 3.34
CA SER A 90 -4.40 0.78 4.40
C SER A 90 -5.15 2.10 4.27
N THR A 91 -6.38 2.13 4.77
CA THR A 91 -7.34 3.20 4.51
C THR A 91 -6.92 4.55 5.10
N PRO A 92 -7.50 5.67 4.62
CA PRO A 92 -7.31 6.98 5.23
C PRO A 92 -7.55 6.99 6.74
N GLU A 93 -8.59 6.31 7.21
CA GLU A 93 -8.93 6.22 8.64
C GLU A 93 -7.83 5.53 9.43
N MET A 94 -7.23 4.45 8.89
CA MET A 94 -6.10 3.75 9.53
C MET A 94 -4.88 4.67 9.63
N SER A 95 -4.59 5.46 8.60
CA SER A 95 -3.50 6.44 8.61
C SER A 95 -3.73 7.57 9.62
N ILE A 96 -4.97 8.06 9.72
CA ILE A 96 -5.36 9.06 10.73
C ILE A 96 -5.24 8.47 12.15
N MET A 97 -5.68 7.23 12.35
CA MET A 97 -5.54 6.53 13.64
C MET A 97 -4.08 6.33 14.02
N LEU A 98 -3.23 5.98 13.07
CA LEU A 98 -1.78 5.85 13.29
C LEU A 98 -1.17 7.20 13.69
N GLY A 99 -1.55 8.29 12.99
CA GLY A 99 -1.09 9.64 13.32
C GLY A 99 -1.45 10.08 14.74
N LYS A 100 -2.59 9.61 15.28
CA LYS A 100 -2.97 9.89 16.68
C LYS A 100 -2.12 9.13 17.71
N GLN A 101 -1.42 8.07 17.29
CA GLN A 101 -0.58 7.25 18.17
C GLN A 101 0.89 7.68 18.16
N ILE A 102 1.32 8.43 17.15
CA ILE A 102 2.69 8.93 17.01
C ILE A 102 2.70 10.42 17.29
N ASN A 103 3.29 10.82 18.42
CA ASN A 103 3.22 12.21 18.92
C ASN A 103 3.78 13.26 17.96
N ASN A 104 4.85 12.93 17.22
CA ASN A 104 5.49 13.85 16.28
C ASN A 104 5.21 13.42 14.83
N SER A 105 3.93 13.38 14.46
CA SER A 105 3.52 12.95 13.12
C SER A 105 2.69 13.99 12.38
N LYS A 106 2.82 13.98 11.03
CA LYS A 106 1.96 14.68 10.07
C LYS A 106 1.28 13.63 9.20
N THR A 107 -0.04 13.68 9.09
CA THR A 107 -0.80 12.80 8.19
C THR A 107 -1.27 13.58 6.97
N TYR A 108 -1.04 13.04 5.77
CA TYR A 108 -1.50 13.60 4.51
C TYR A 108 -2.23 12.55 3.68
N ILE A 109 -3.49 12.84 3.35
CA ILE A 109 -4.30 11.98 2.47
C ILE A 109 -4.19 12.50 1.05
N ILE A 110 -3.64 11.67 0.16
CA ILE A 110 -3.36 12.03 -1.23
C ILE A 110 -4.67 11.93 -2.03
N PRO A 111 -5.17 13.06 -2.56
CA PRO A 111 -6.47 13.08 -3.21
C PRO A 111 -6.50 12.24 -4.48
N LYS A 112 -7.60 11.53 -4.69
CA LYS A 112 -7.89 10.73 -5.88
C LYS A 112 -6.80 9.69 -6.21
N ALA A 113 -6.10 9.17 -5.21
CA ALA A 113 -5.09 8.12 -5.36
C ALA A 113 -5.50 6.85 -4.62
N LYS A 114 -5.04 5.70 -5.12
CA LYS A 114 -5.13 4.40 -4.45
C LYS A 114 -3.81 4.00 -3.80
N HIS A 115 -3.52 2.71 -3.78
CA HIS A 115 -2.39 2.11 -3.08
C HIS A 115 -1.01 2.59 -3.58
N LEU A 116 -0.84 2.68 -4.89
CA LEU A 116 0.39 3.21 -5.48
C LEU A 116 0.28 4.71 -5.79
N ALA A 117 -0.08 5.48 -4.78
CA ALA A 117 -0.18 6.93 -4.88
C ALA A 117 1.11 7.60 -5.37
N SER A 118 2.27 7.01 -5.07
CA SER A 118 3.59 7.47 -5.58
C SER A 118 3.73 7.37 -7.10
N PHE A 119 2.92 6.54 -7.77
CA PHE A 119 2.80 6.52 -9.23
C PHE A 119 1.66 7.40 -9.73
N GLU A 120 0.47 7.29 -9.13
CA GLU A 120 -0.71 8.02 -9.58
C GLU A 120 -0.60 9.53 -9.37
N LYS A 121 0.11 9.95 -8.33
CA LYS A 121 0.24 11.34 -7.88
C LYS A 121 1.67 11.66 -7.45
N ALA A 122 2.65 11.25 -8.26
CA ALA A 122 4.07 11.39 -7.96
C ALA A 122 4.46 12.81 -7.54
N ASP A 123 3.96 13.82 -8.25
CA ASP A 123 4.27 15.23 -7.96
C ASP A 123 3.78 15.64 -6.56
N LEU A 124 2.54 15.28 -6.19
CA LEU A 124 2.00 15.59 -4.86
C LEU A 124 2.77 14.87 -3.76
N VAL A 125 3.08 13.59 -3.97
CA VAL A 125 3.87 12.81 -3.00
C VAL A 125 5.24 13.42 -2.80
N ASN A 126 5.93 13.78 -3.88
CA ASN A 126 7.26 14.38 -3.82
C ASN A 126 7.24 15.77 -3.16
N ILE A 127 6.23 16.59 -3.43
CA ILE A 127 6.06 17.90 -2.78
C ILE A 127 5.89 17.71 -1.25
N GLU A 128 5.03 16.80 -0.82
CA GLU A 128 4.81 16.58 0.62
C GLU A 128 6.04 16.00 1.32
N ILE A 129 6.79 15.11 0.67
CA ILE A 129 8.07 14.63 1.18
C ILE A 129 9.07 15.79 1.30
N SER A 130 9.24 16.60 0.23
CA SER A 130 10.16 17.72 0.24
C SER A 130 9.84 18.73 1.33
N ASN A 131 8.56 19.07 1.50
CA ASN A 131 8.11 19.97 2.56
C ASN A 131 8.32 19.40 3.98
N PHE A 132 8.36 18.07 4.10
CA PHE A 132 8.54 17.43 5.39
C PHE A 132 10.01 17.35 5.82
N ILE A 133 10.94 17.19 4.86
CA ILE A 133 12.38 17.06 5.13
C ILE A 133 13.13 18.39 5.10
N SER A 134 12.49 19.49 4.69
CA SER A 134 13.05 20.87 4.68
C SER A 134 13.00 21.50 6.07
#